data_c094189f1157a85c793a6af8de736b91
#
_entry.id   c094189f1157a85c793a6af8de736b91
#
_cell.length_a   1.000
_cell.length_b   1.000
_cell.length_c   1.000
_cell.angle_alpha   90.00
_cell.angle_beta   90.00
_cell.angle_gamma   90.00
#
_symmetry.space_group_name_H-M   'P 1'
#
loop_
_entity.id
_entity.type
_entity.pdbx_description
1 polymer ?
#
loop_
_entity_poly.entity_id
_entity_poly.type
_entity_poly.pdbx_seq_one_letter_code
_entity_poly.pdbx_strand_id
1 'polypeptide(L)'
;MTHIPYGYRVENAKGVIYIPEAEKVIALYKKYLECNSMRASAKAVGIDKTHSSIGKILRNTVYLGTEFYPELIDEDLFNKVQEARKNNT
;
A
#
# COMPACT_ATOMS: atom_id res chain seq x y z
N MET A 1 -10.64 18.42 -4.61
CA MET A 1 -10.10 17.51 -5.60
C MET A 1 -9.79 16.15 -4.96
N THR A 2 -10.28 15.09 -5.53
CA THR A 2 -10.13 13.76 -4.95
C THR A 2 -8.78 13.16 -5.33
N HIS A 3 -8.09 12.65 -4.36
CA HIS A 3 -6.79 12.04 -4.57
C HIS A 3 -6.97 10.53 -4.74
N ILE A 4 -6.52 10.02 -5.87
CA ILE A 4 -6.63 8.57 -6.15
C ILE A 4 -5.48 7.85 -5.45
N PRO A 5 -5.77 6.88 -4.57
CA PRO A 5 -4.69 6.15 -3.89
C PRO A 5 -3.82 5.36 -4.87
N TYR A 6 -2.56 5.23 -4.54
CA TYR A 6 -1.63 4.42 -5.35
C TYR A 6 -2.12 2.98 -5.39
N GLY A 7 -2.17 2.40 -6.56
CA GLY A 7 -2.68 1.04 -6.77
C GLY A 7 -4.08 0.99 -7.35
N TYR A 8 -4.74 2.13 -7.47
CA TYR A 8 -6.10 2.22 -7.97
C TYR A 8 -6.22 3.25 -9.08
N ARG A 9 -7.30 3.13 -9.85
CA ARG A 9 -7.74 4.13 -10.82
C ARG A 9 -9.24 4.29 -10.69
N VAL A 10 -9.77 5.34 -11.29
CA VAL A 10 -11.21 5.56 -11.35
C VAL A 10 -11.65 5.42 -12.80
N GLU A 11 -12.56 4.49 -13.06
CA GLU A 11 -13.11 4.25 -14.38
C GLU A 11 -14.63 4.13 -14.25
N ASN A 12 -15.35 4.82 -15.13
CA ASN A 12 -16.83 4.80 -15.12
C ASN A 12 -17.40 5.13 -13.74
N ALA A 13 -16.80 6.12 -13.06
CA ALA A 13 -17.20 6.58 -11.74
C ALA A 13 -17.03 5.52 -10.64
N LYS A 14 -16.18 4.53 -10.87
CA LYS A 14 -15.90 3.48 -9.87
C LYS A 14 -14.40 3.32 -9.67
N GLY A 15 -14.00 3.00 -8.45
CA GLY A 15 -12.62 2.65 -8.15
C GLY A 15 -12.32 1.25 -8.67
N VAL A 16 -11.22 1.11 -9.39
CA VAL A 16 -10.78 -0.18 -9.90
C VAL A 16 -9.31 -0.39 -9.58
N ILE A 17 -8.89 -1.64 -9.53
CA ILE A 17 -7.49 -1.99 -9.27
C ILE A 17 -6.67 -1.71 -10.53
N TYR A 18 -5.57 -0.98 -10.35
CA TYR A 18 -4.62 -0.76 -11.42
C TYR A 18 -3.46 -1.73 -11.21
N ILE A 19 -3.47 -2.82 -11.95
CA ILE A 19 -2.57 -3.97 -11.73
C ILE A 19 -1.09 -3.60 -11.55
N PRO A 20 -0.47 -2.79 -12.45
CA PRO A 20 0.95 -2.49 -12.30
C PRO A 20 1.33 -1.84 -10.96
N GLU A 21 0.46 -0.97 -10.44
CA GLU A 21 0.70 -0.35 -9.14
C GLU A 21 0.25 -1.25 -8.00
N ALA A 22 -0.85 -1.97 -8.19
CA ALA A 22 -1.40 -2.85 -7.16
C ALA A 22 -0.41 -3.95 -6.78
N GLU A 23 0.25 -4.53 -7.77
CA GLU A 23 1.26 -5.56 -7.51
C GLU A 23 2.41 -5.01 -6.67
N LYS A 24 2.80 -3.76 -6.92
CA LYS A 24 3.86 -3.11 -6.15
C LYS A 24 3.41 -2.85 -4.70
N VAL A 25 2.15 -2.47 -4.51
CA VAL A 25 1.62 -2.25 -3.17
C VAL A 25 1.65 -3.55 -2.36
N ILE A 26 1.16 -4.64 -2.95
CA ILE A 26 1.16 -5.94 -2.29
C ILE A 26 2.58 -6.37 -1.96
N ALA A 27 3.48 -6.25 -2.93
CA ALA A 27 4.88 -6.61 -2.75
C ALA A 27 5.55 -5.74 -1.67
N LEU A 28 5.20 -4.45 -1.61
CA LEU A 28 5.74 -3.53 -0.61
C LEU A 28 5.35 -3.98 0.81
N TYR A 29 4.08 -4.34 1.01
CA TYR A 29 3.63 -4.81 2.31
C TYR A 29 4.37 -6.07 2.74
N LYS A 30 4.50 -7.04 1.83
CA LYS A 30 5.19 -8.29 2.13
C LYS A 30 6.68 -8.07 2.39
N LYS A 31 7.31 -7.24 1.55
CA LYS A 31 8.73 -6.96 1.67
C LYS A 31 9.06 -6.20 2.96
N TYR A 32 8.16 -5.31 3.36
CA TYR A 32 8.35 -4.58 4.61
C TYR A 32 8.42 -5.54 5.82
N LEU A 33 7.61 -6.59 5.81
CA LEU A 33 7.65 -7.58 6.89
C LEU A 33 8.96 -8.34 6.91
N GLU A 34 9.62 -8.49 5.77
CA GLU A 34 10.91 -9.17 5.68
C GLU A 34 12.07 -8.27 6.14
N CYS A 35 12.06 -7.00 5.71
CA CYS A 35 13.19 -6.09 5.91
C CYS A 35 13.01 -5.13 7.08
N ASN A 36 11.78 -4.84 7.47
CA ASN A 36 11.44 -3.81 8.46
C ASN A 36 12.00 -2.43 8.11
N SER A 37 12.13 -2.15 6.81
CA SER A 37 12.64 -0.86 6.32
C SER A 37 11.80 -0.38 5.16
N MET A 38 11.20 0.80 5.33
CA MET A 38 10.39 1.40 4.26
C MET A 38 11.23 1.69 3.02
N ARG A 39 12.43 2.21 3.24
CA ARG A 39 13.33 2.57 2.15
C ARG A 39 13.77 1.34 1.36
N ALA A 40 14.25 0.31 2.05
CA ALA A 40 14.70 -0.91 1.40
C ALA A 40 13.55 -1.63 0.70
N SER A 41 12.37 -1.66 1.33
CA SER A 41 11.19 -2.29 0.75
C SER A 41 10.74 -1.59 -0.51
N ALA A 42 10.66 -0.27 -0.49
CA ALA A 42 10.25 0.51 -1.66
C ALA A 42 11.23 0.33 -2.81
N LYS A 43 12.52 0.34 -2.51
CA LYS A 43 13.55 0.16 -3.52
C LYS A 43 13.47 -1.25 -4.13
N ALA A 44 13.26 -2.26 -3.30
CA ALA A 44 13.19 -3.65 -3.76
C ALA A 44 12.01 -3.89 -4.69
N VAL A 45 10.88 -3.23 -4.46
CA VAL A 45 9.68 -3.44 -5.28
C VAL A 45 9.54 -2.41 -6.42
N GLY A 46 10.45 -1.44 -6.47
CA GLY A 46 10.47 -0.47 -7.57
C GLY A 46 9.51 0.70 -7.42
N ILE A 47 9.19 1.08 -6.19
CA ILE A 47 8.37 2.27 -5.94
C ILE A 47 9.29 3.46 -5.67
N ASP A 48 9.26 4.43 -6.57
CA ASP A 48 10.09 5.62 -6.48
C ASP A 48 9.27 6.78 -5.93
N LYS A 49 9.09 6.81 -4.63
CA LYS A 49 8.34 7.85 -3.93
C LYS A 49 9.09 8.28 -2.69
N THR A 50 8.67 9.44 -2.14
CA THR A 50 9.28 9.96 -0.92
C THR A 50 8.99 9.02 0.27
N HIS A 51 9.83 9.12 1.30
CA HIS A 51 9.65 8.36 2.53
C HIS A 51 8.25 8.57 3.12
N SER A 52 7.79 9.82 3.09
CA SER A 52 6.47 10.18 3.59
C SER A 52 5.36 9.47 2.80
N SER A 53 5.49 9.41 1.47
CA SER A 53 4.50 8.75 0.61
C SER A 53 4.48 7.25 0.85
N ILE A 54 5.64 6.63 1.02
CA ILE A 54 5.73 5.19 1.33
C ILE A 54 5.04 4.89 2.65
N GLY A 55 5.27 5.73 3.67
CA GLY A 55 4.59 5.58 4.96
C GLY A 55 3.07 5.66 4.83
N LYS A 56 2.59 6.55 3.98
CA LYS A 56 1.15 6.67 3.73
C LYS A 56 0.58 5.41 3.07
N ILE A 57 1.31 4.83 2.12
CA ILE A 57 0.88 3.60 1.47
C ILE A 57 0.78 2.46 2.49
N LEU A 58 1.75 2.34 3.38
CA LEU A 58 1.78 1.26 4.36
C LEU A 58 0.70 1.37 5.45
N ARG A 59 0.10 2.54 5.63
CA ARG A 59 -0.92 2.75 6.66
C ARG A 59 -2.30 3.14 6.14
N ASN A 60 -2.46 3.17 4.82
CA ASN A 60 -3.72 3.61 4.21
C ASN A 60 -4.77 2.51 4.26
N THR A 61 -5.82 2.73 5.05
CA THR A 61 -6.88 1.74 5.22
C THR A 61 -7.71 1.50 3.96
N VAL A 62 -7.55 2.33 2.94
CA VAL A 62 -8.25 2.11 1.67
C VAL A 62 -7.93 0.75 1.06
N TYR A 63 -6.74 0.23 1.32
CA TYR A 63 -6.33 -1.08 0.80
C TYR A 63 -7.08 -2.24 1.42
N LEU A 64 -7.77 -2.02 2.52
CA LEU A 64 -8.64 -3.02 3.14
C LEU A 64 -9.99 -3.11 2.43
N GLY A 65 -10.25 -2.21 1.49
CA GLY A 65 -11.50 -2.15 0.77
C GLY A 65 -12.45 -1.11 1.36
N THR A 66 -13.09 -0.36 0.48
CA THR A 66 -14.11 0.62 0.86
C THR A 66 -15.33 0.40 -0.03
N GLU A 67 -16.37 1.19 0.17
CA GLU A 67 -17.54 1.11 -0.71
C GLU A 67 -17.18 1.46 -2.15
N PHE A 68 -16.16 2.30 -2.34
CA PHE A 68 -15.75 2.78 -3.66
C PHE A 68 -14.60 1.97 -4.25
N TYR A 69 -13.60 1.61 -3.43
CA TYR A 69 -12.42 0.89 -3.89
C TYR A 69 -12.42 -0.57 -3.43
N PRO A 70 -12.05 -1.51 -4.29
CA PRO A 70 -11.98 -2.93 -3.90
C PRO A 70 -10.81 -3.20 -2.96
N GLU A 71 -10.90 -4.30 -2.23
CA GLU A 71 -9.85 -4.73 -1.32
C GLU A 71 -8.58 -5.11 -2.11
N LEU A 72 -7.43 -4.66 -1.65
CA LEU A 72 -6.14 -4.95 -2.26
C LEU A 72 -5.22 -5.72 -1.32
N ILE A 73 -5.26 -5.37 -0.03
CA ILE A 73 -4.46 -5.99 1.02
C ILE A 73 -5.42 -6.59 2.03
N ASP A 74 -5.21 -7.84 2.43
CA ASP A 74 -6.09 -8.44 3.44
C ASP A 74 -5.79 -7.85 4.82
N GLU A 75 -6.75 -8.02 5.71
CA GLU A 75 -6.67 -7.43 7.05
C GLU A 75 -5.48 -7.98 7.83
N ASP A 76 -5.21 -9.27 7.70
CA ASP A 76 -4.12 -9.92 8.41
C ASP A 76 -2.77 -9.32 8.02
N LEU A 77 -2.52 -9.19 6.73
CA LEU A 77 -1.28 -8.61 6.23
C LEU A 77 -1.17 -7.14 6.64
N PHE A 78 -2.27 -6.40 6.54
CA PHE A 78 -2.30 -5.00 6.93
C PHE A 78 -1.93 -4.83 8.40
N ASN A 79 -2.56 -5.62 9.26
CA ASN A 79 -2.31 -5.53 10.71
C ASN A 79 -0.89 -5.93 11.07
N LYS A 80 -0.33 -6.93 10.43
CA LYS A 80 1.06 -7.34 10.66
C LYS A 80 2.03 -6.22 10.31
N VAL A 81 1.77 -5.50 9.22
CA VAL A 81 2.61 -4.37 8.82
C VAL A 81 2.49 -3.22 9.83
N GLN A 82 1.27 -2.92 10.31
CA GLN A 82 1.10 -1.86 11.30
C GLN A 82 1.82 -2.19 12.59
N GLU A 83 1.76 -3.44 13.02
CA GLU A 83 2.46 -3.88 14.21
C GLU A 83 3.97 -3.79 14.05
N ALA A 84 4.49 -4.21 12.90
CA ALA A 84 5.93 -4.12 12.61
C ALA A 84 6.40 -2.67 12.60
N ARG A 85 5.61 -1.76 12.03
CA ARG A 85 5.93 -0.33 12.03
C ARG A 85 5.97 0.25 13.44
N LYS A 86 5.03 -0.17 14.27
CA LYS A 86 4.95 0.27 15.65
C LYS A 86 6.19 -0.17 16.45
N ASN A 87 6.63 -1.39 16.23
CA ASN A 87 7.79 -1.94 16.93
C ASN A 87 9.11 -1.35 16.43
N ASN A 88 9.08 -0.72 15.26
CA ASN A 88 10.28 -0.23 14.59
C ASN A 88 10.52 1.28 14.79
N THR A 89 9.70 1.94 15.56
CA THR A 89 9.84 3.39 15.82
C THR A 89 10.53 3.66 17.15
#